data_bd068b1d5e4e3a95bc64aef54d6d4d4f
#
_entry.id   bd068b1d5e4e3a95bc64aef54d6d4d4f
#
_cell.length_a   1.000
_cell.length_b   1.000
_cell.length_c   1.000
_cell.angle_alpha   90.00
_cell.angle_beta   90.00
_cell.angle_gamma   90.00
#
_symmetry.space_group_name_H-M   'P 1'
#
loop_
_entity.id
_entity.type
_entity.pdbx_description
1 polymer ?
#
loop_
_entity_poly.entity_id
_entity_poly.type
_entity_poly.pdbx_seq_one_letter_code
_entity_poly.pdbx_strand_id
1 'polypeptide(L)'
;MPSEPAIAIDRLVKEYKTGTAVAGISFALQQGSMTALLGGNGAGKTTTIAMIMGLVIPTSGAVSVLDVDMARHRHRVLHRMNFESPYVEMPMRLSVRQNLTVFGRLYGVQSLGRRIDEVACDFDLVDLLDRPTGKLSAGQKTRVSLAKSLLNRPEVLLLDEPTASLDPDTADWVRGRLENYRRERGATILLASHNMNEVERLCERVIMMKAGRIEDDDSPARLLARYGRDTLEEVFLDVARGRREAAETMA
;
A
#
# COMPACT_ATOMS: atom_id res chain seq x y z
N MET A 1 -19.71 9.67 16.59
CA MET A 1 -18.71 8.78 17.18
C MET A 1 -17.53 8.71 16.21
N PRO A 2 -16.28 8.76 16.66
CA PRO A 2 -15.18 8.55 15.72
C PRO A 2 -15.38 7.17 15.05
N SER A 3 -15.28 7.12 13.73
CA SER A 3 -15.37 5.86 12.98
C SER A 3 -14.22 4.94 13.42
N GLU A 4 -14.52 3.66 13.59
CA GLU A 4 -13.49 2.65 13.88
C GLU A 4 -12.43 2.64 12.75
N PRO A 5 -11.14 2.52 13.09
CA PRO A 5 -10.09 2.54 12.11
C PRO A 5 -10.16 1.30 11.18
N ALA A 6 -9.83 1.47 9.91
CA ALA A 6 -9.75 0.36 8.98
C ALA A 6 -8.55 -0.55 9.29
N ILE A 7 -7.44 0.02 9.77
CA ILE A 7 -6.27 -0.70 10.24
C ILE A 7 -5.87 -0.12 11.59
N ALA A 8 -5.67 -0.97 12.61
CA ALA A 8 -5.08 -0.56 13.86
C ALA A 8 -3.90 -1.46 14.23
N ILE A 9 -2.81 -0.84 14.63
CA ILE A 9 -1.56 -1.47 15.05
C ILE A 9 -1.22 -0.97 16.44
N ASP A 10 -1.04 -1.88 17.38
CA ASP A 10 -0.69 -1.57 18.76
C ASP A 10 0.61 -2.26 19.18
N ARG A 11 1.63 -1.47 19.50
CA ARG A 11 2.95 -1.87 20.00
C ARG A 11 3.54 -3.07 19.25
N LEU A 12 3.44 -3.03 17.93
CA LEU A 12 3.79 -4.12 17.04
C LEU A 12 5.31 -4.36 17.02
N VAL A 13 5.73 -5.57 17.32
CA VAL A 13 7.13 -5.98 17.31
C VAL A 13 7.31 -7.20 16.39
N LYS A 14 8.38 -7.17 15.61
CA LYS A 14 8.87 -8.34 14.88
C LYS A 14 10.36 -8.49 15.01
N GLU A 15 10.75 -9.58 15.62
CA GLU A 15 12.14 -10.02 15.76
C GLU A 15 12.38 -11.24 14.88
N TYR A 16 13.50 -11.23 14.18
CA TYR A 16 14.06 -12.37 13.47
C TYR A 16 15.38 -12.77 14.12
N LYS A 17 15.91 -13.94 13.79
CA LYS A 17 17.24 -14.37 14.29
C LYS A 17 18.36 -13.38 13.92
N THR A 18 18.17 -12.61 12.85
CA THR A 18 19.11 -11.63 12.33
C THR A 18 18.97 -10.23 12.93
N GLY A 19 17.94 -10.00 13.76
CA GLY A 19 17.68 -8.72 14.42
C GLY A 19 16.21 -8.30 14.39
N THR A 20 15.93 -7.16 15.01
CA THR A 20 14.60 -6.58 15.12
C THR A 20 14.23 -5.82 13.84
N ALA A 21 13.20 -6.28 13.14
CA ALA A 21 12.69 -5.62 11.95
C ALA A 21 11.64 -4.54 12.23
N VAL A 22 10.83 -4.73 13.30
CA VAL A 22 9.83 -3.76 13.77
C VAL A 22 9.90 -3.71 15.30
N ALA A 23 10.01 -2.51 15.86
CA ALA A 23 10.41 -2.28 17.25
C ALA A 23 9.35 -1.51 18.06
N GLY A 24 8.11 -2.03 18.12
CA GLY A 24 7.06 -1.48 18.97
C GLY A 24 6.32 -0.29 18.36
N ILE A 25 5.96 -0.37 17.07
CA ILE A 25 5.20 0.69 16.39
C ILE A 25 3.71 0.63 16.73
N SER A 26 3.07 1.79 16.78
CA SER A 26 1.62 1.92 16.96
C SER A 26 1.08 3.03 16.05
N PHE A 27 0.06 2.72 15.27
CA PHE A 27 -0.69 3.70 14.48
C PHE A 27 -2.06 3.12 14.07
N ALA A 28 -2.96 4.01 13.63
CA ALA A 28 -4.25 3.60 13.10
C ALA A 28 -4.55 4.36 11.80
N LEU A 29 -5.15 3.69 10.83
CA LEU A 29 -5.62 4.28 9.57
C LEU A 29 -7.13 4.39 9.58
N GLN A 30 -7.64 5.59 9.36
CA GLN A 30 -9.08 5.83 9.29
C GLN A 30 -9.67 5.25 8.00
N GLN A 31 -10.92 4.83 8.05
CA GLN A 31 -11.63 4.35 6.86
C GLN A 31 -11.65 5.43 5.78
N GLY A 32 -11.40 5.03 4.52
CA GLY A 32 -11.38 5.92 3.37
C GLY A 32 -10.15 6.82 3.26
N SER A 33 -9.16 6.71 4.18
CA SER A 33 -7.92 7.49 4.11
C SER A 33 -6.89 6.87 3.16
N MET A 34 -5.98 7.70 2.66
CA MET A 34 -4.77 7.25 1.98
C MET A 34 -3.55 7.72 2.76
N THR A 35 -2.78 6.77 3.27
CA THR A 35 -1.62 7.01 4.13
C THR A 35 -0.36 6.43 3.50
N ALA A 36 0.72 7.20 3.48
CA ALA A 36 2.03 6.71 3.07
C ALA A 36 2.81 6.11 4.23
N LEU A 37 3.52 5.02 3.96
CA LEU A 37 4.51 4.42 4.85
C LEU A 37 5.89 4.60 4.20
N LEU A 38 6.63 5.62 4.64
CA LEU A 38 7.95 5.97 4.12
C LEU A 38 9.07 5.38 4.97
N GLY A 39 10.20 5.12 4.35
CA GLY A 39 11.40 4.66 5.05
C GLY A 39 12.41 4.06 4.07
N GLY A 40 13.67 4.10 4.40
CA GLY A 40 14.73 3.46 3.61
C GLY A 40 14.64 1.94 3.60
N ASN A 41 15.55 1.31 2.88
CA ASN A 41 15.69 -0.15 2.90
C ASN A 41 15.99 -0.63 4.32
N GLY A 42 15.30 -1.69 4.77
CA GLY A 42 15.43 -2.20 6.13
C GLY A 42 14.70 -1.38 7.20
N ALA A 43 13.94 -0.35 6.86
CA ALA A 43 13.16 0.42 7.83
C ALA A 43 12.00 -0.36 8.49
N GLY A 44 11.61 -1.53 7.93
CA GLY A 44 10.54 -2.38 8.46
C GLY A 44 9.22 -2.30 7.70
N LYS A 45 9.12 -1.52 6.62
CA LYS A 45 7.88 -1.33 5.84
C LYS A 45 7.26 -2.65 5.35
N THR A 46 8.01 -3.43 4.58
CA THR A 46 7.55 -4.71 4.01
C THR A 46 7.16 -5.71 5.10
N THR A 47 7.90 -5.73 6.21
CA THR A 47 7.56 -6.56 7.38
C THR A 47 6.26 -6.10 8.03
N THR A 48 6.05 -4.80 8.16
CA THR A 48 4.80 -4.23 8.68
C THR A 48 3.61 -4.58 7.78
N ILE A 49 3.74 -4.40 6.46
CA ILE A 49 2.71 -4.79 5.49
C ILE A 49 2.43 -6.30 5.57
N ALA A 50 3.47 -7.14 5.65
CA ALA A 50 3.30 -8.59 5.77
C ALA A 50 2.56 -9.00 7.06
N MET A 51 2.75 -8.28 8.16
CA MET A 51 1.99 -8.50 9.40
C MET A 51 0.54 -8.00 9.28
N ILE A 52 0.29 -6.89 8.60
CA ILE A 52 -1.07 -6.42 8.29
C ILE A 52 -1.82 -7.43 7.41
N MET A 53 -1.14 -8.06 6.46
CA MET A 53 -1.72 -9.15 5.64
C MET A 53 -1.89 -10.47 6.39
N GLY A 54 -1.36 -10.59 7.61
CA GLY A 54 -1.34 -11.85 8.38
C GLY A 54 -0.43 -12.91 7.77
N LEU A 55 0.51 -12.55 6.89
CA LEU A 55 1.53 -13.46 6.33
C LEU A 55 2.67 -13.70 7.32
N VAL A 56 2.97 -12.70 8.15
CA VAL A 56 3.98 -12.77 9.21
C VAL A 56 3.28 -12.60 10.56
N ILE A 57 3.53 -13.53 11.47
CA ILE A 57 3.01 -13.44 12.83
C ILE A 57 3.91 -12.48 13.63
N PRO A 58 3.37 -11.47 14.31
CA PRO A 58 4.13 -10.61 15.21
C PRO A 58 4.84 -11.39 16.32
N THR A 59 5.97 -10.89 16.79
CA THR A 59 6.62 -11.39 18.01
C THR A 59 5.83 -10.94 19.23
N SER A 60 5.33 -9.69 19.22
CA SER A 60 4.39 -9.14 20.21
C SER A 60 3.61 -7.97 19.62
N GLY A 61 2.63 -7.47 20.39
CA GLY A 61 1.69 -6.45 19.90
C GLY A 61 0.53 -7.05 19.11
N ALA A 62 -0.30 -6.19 18.53
CA ALA A 62 -1.51 -6.58 17.82
C ALA A 62 -1.69 -5.83 16.51
N VAL A 63 -2.34 -6.48 15.56
CA VAL A 63 -2.81 -5.89 14.30
C VAL A 63 -4.27 -6.29 14.11
N SER A 64 -5.13 -5.30 13.89
CA SER A 64 -6.50 -5.51 13.43
C SER A 64 -6.75 -4.81 12.11
N VAL A 65 -7.56 -5.45 11.27
CA VAL A 65 -8.03 -4.89 10.00
C VAL A 65 -9.54 -5.06 9.96
N LEU A 66 -10.28 -3.95 9.78
CA LEU A 66 -11.75 -3.92 9.80
C LEU A 66 -12.31 -4.69 11.03
N ASP A 67 -11.75 -4.37 12.21
CA ASP A 67 -12.05 -4.96 13.52
C ASP A 67 -11.73 -6.46 13.68
N VAL A 68 -11.02 -7.04 12.73
CA VAL A 68 -10.61 -8.44 12.79
C VAL A 68 -9.14 -8.56 13.22
N ASP A 69 -8.89 -9.29 14.31
CA ASP A 69 -7.54 -9.65 14.74
C ASP A 69 -6.85 -10.53 13.68
N MET A 70 -5.78 -10.00 13.10
CA MET A 70 -5.06 -10.64 11.99
C MET A 70 -4.26 -11.87 12.41
N ALA A 71 -3.84 -11.97 13.66
CA ALA A 71 -3.14 -13.15 14.15
C ALA A 71 -4.07 -14.35 14.36
N ARG A 72 -5.31 -14.09 14.77
CA ARG A 72 -6.28 -15.13 15.16
C ARG A 72 -7.32 -15.45 14.09
N HIS A 73 -7.80 -14.42 13.37
CA HIS A 73 -9.01 -14.51 12.56
C HIS A 73 -8.87 -13.93 11.15
N ARG A 74 -7.64 -13.78 10.63
CA ARG A 74 -7.37 -13.15 9.31
C ARG A 74 -8.28 -13.61 8.17
N HIS A 75 -8.65 -14.88 8.14
CA HIS A 75 -9.51 -15.46 7.08
C HIS A 75 -10.90 -14.79 6.99
N ARG A 76 -11.35 -14.10 8.05
CA ARG A 76 -12.63 -13.37 8.06
C ARG A 76 -12.57 -12.07 7.27
N VAL A 77 -11.38 -11.52 7.01
CA VAL A 77 -11.20 -10.21 6.40
C VAL A 77 -10.39 -10.23 5.10
N LEU A 78 -9.62 -11.29 4.83
CA LEU A 78 -8.77 -11.36 3.64
C LEU A 78 -9.51 -11.14 2.32
N HIS A 79 -10.78 -11.52 2.21
CA HIS A 79 -11.60 -11.29 1.03
C HIS A 79 -12.00 -9.81 0.82
N ARG A 80 -11.85 -8.97 1.86
CA ARG A 80 -12.14 -7.52 1.86
C ARG A 80 -10.88 -6.67 1.68
N MET A 81 -9.73 -7.30 1.56
CA MET A 81 -8.45 -6.60 1.38
C MET A 81 -7.67 -7.17 0.21
N ASN A 82 -6.71 -6.41 -0.30
CA ASN A 82 -5.79 -6.88 -1.33
C ASN A 82 -4.43 -6.21 -1.19
N PHE A 83 -3.46 -6.78 -1.87
CA PHE A 83 -2.09 -6.31 -1.91
C PHE A 83 -1.57 -6.29 -3.33
N GLU A 84 -0.81 -5.26 -3.66
CA GLU A 84 -0.11 -5.15 -4.93
C GLU A 84 1.34 -4.71 -4.72
N SER A 85 2.23 -5.36 -5.45
CA SER A 85 3.64 -5.04 -5.47
C SER A 85 4.24 -5.43 -6.82
N PRO A 86 5.15 -4.65 -7.41
CA PRO A 86 5.80 -4.97 -8.67
C PRO A 86 6.63 -6.25 -8.62
N TYR A 87 6.91 -6.75 -7.42
CA TYR A 87 7.67 -8.00 -7.20
C TYR A 87 6.80 -9.25 -7.20
N VAL A 88 5.47 -9.11 -7.26
CA VAL A 88 4.52 -10.24 -7.32
C VAL A 88 4.15 -10.50 -8.78
N GLU A 89 4.87 -11.41 -9.41
CA GLU A 89 4.62 -11.75 -10.80
C GLU A 89 3.37 -12.63 -10.98
N MET A 90 2.62 -12.32 -12.04
CA MET A 90 1.54 -13.19 -12.52
C MET A 90 2.10 -14.26 -13.48
N PRO A 91 1.41 -15.44 -13.59
CA PRO A 91 1.78 -16.46 -14.58
C PRO A 91 1.88 -15.90 -16.00
N MET A 92 3.10 -15.79 -16.52
CA MET A 92 3.42 -15.12 -17.78
C MET A 92 2.86 -15.84 -19.03
N ARG A 93 2.61 -17.17 -18.92
CA ARG A 93 2.07 -17.99 -20.04
C ARG A 93 0.55 -17.87 -20.17
N LEU A 94 -0.13 -17.50 -19.10
CA LEU A 94 -1.58 -17.31 -19.13
C LEU A 94 -1.94 -15.98 -19.78
N SER A 95 -3.10 -15.94 -20.45
CA SER A 95 -3.65 -14.69 -20.96
C SER A 95 -4.09 -13.79 -19.79
N VAL A 96 -4.31 -12.50 -20.07
CA VAL A 96 -4.85 -11.56 -19.09
C VAL A 96 -6.16 -12.10 -18.50
N ARG A 97 -7.10 -12.51 -19.34
CA ARG A 97 -8.39 -13.09 -18.92
C ARG A 97 -8.19 -14.31 -18.03
N GLN A 98 -7.28 -15.20 -18.39
CA GLN A 98 -6.99 -16.40 -17.57
C GLN A 98 -6.42 -16.03 -16.22
N ASN A 99 -5.47 -15.09 -16.15
CA ASN A 99 -4.92 -14.60 -14.89
C ASN A 99 -6.03 -14.00 -14.01
N LEU A 100 -6.81 -13.05 -14.55
CA LEU A 100 -7.92 -12.44 -13.82
C LEU A 100 -8.95 -13.48 -13.36
N THR A 101 -9.19 -14.54 -14.15
CA THR A 101 -10.09 -15.65 -13.78
C THR A 101 -9.53 -16.43 -12.59
N VAL A 102 -8.24 -16.79 -12.61
CA VAL A 102 -7.61 -17.54 -11.51
C VAL A 102 -7.68 -16.73 -10.21
N PHE A 103 -7.22 -15.49 -10.25
CA PHE A 103 -7.21 -14.63 -9.06
C PHE A 103 -8.63 -14.29 -8.58
N GLY A 104 -9.57 -14.02 -9.50
CA GLY A 104 -10.95 -13.75 -9.12
C GLY A 104 -11.63 -14.94 -8.42
N ARG A 105 -11.32 -16.17 -8.83
CA ARG A 105 -11.76 -17.39 -8.13
C ARG A 105 -11.13 -17.53 -6.76
N LEU A 106 -9.81 -17.27 -6.64
CA LEU A 106 -9.10 -17.27 -5.36
C LEU A 106 -9.66 -16.24 -4.38
N TYR A 107 -10.07 -15.08 -4.88
CA TYR A 107 -10.68 -14.01 -4.07
C TYR A 107 -12.17 -14.21 -3.79
N GLY A 108 -12.79 -15.28 -4.32
CA GLY A 108 -14.22 -15.55 -4.13
C GLY A 108 -15.15 -14.58 -4.86
N VAL A 109 -14.69 -13.95 -5.96
CA VAL A 109 -15.46 -12.95 -6.70
C VAL A 109 -16.69 -13.57 -7.34
N GLN A 110 -17.87 -13.05 -6.98
CA GLN A 110 -19.15 -13.43 -7.59
C GLN A 110 -19.31 -12.80 -8.98
N SER A 111 -20.06 -13.46 -9.85
CA SER A 111 -20.29 -13.00 -11.24
C SER A 111 -19.00 -12.63 -11.96
N LEU A 112 -17.98 -13.48 -11.82
CA LEU A 112 -16.58 -13.20 -12.19
C LEU A 112 -16.42 -12.73 -13.65
N GLY A 113 -17.15 -13.32 -14.61
CA GLY A 113 -17.07 -12.90 -16.02
C GLY A 113 -17.39 -11.41 -16.18
N ARG A 114 -18.52 -10.97 -15.63
CA ARG A 114 -18.92 -9.56 -15.64
C ARG A 114 -17.89 -8.69 -14.94
N ARG A 115 -17.36 -9.15 -13.81
CA ARG A 115 -16.35 -8.39 -13.05
C ARG A 115 -15.03 -8.22 -13.82
N ILE A 116 -14.61 -9.26 -14.56
CA ILE A 116 -13.44 -9.17 -15.45
C ILE A 116 -13.67 -8.14 -16.54
N ASP A 117 -14.84 -8.14 -17.18
CA ASP A 117 -15.16 -7.17 -18.22
C ASP A 117 -15.20 -5.73 -17.68
N GLU A 118 -15.76 -5.52 -16.48
CA GLU A 118 -15.72 -4.22 -15.78
C GLU A 118 -14.29 -3.73 -15.56
N VAL A 119 -13.43 -4.54 -14.92
CA VAL A 119 -12.04 -4.11 -14.66
C VAL A 119 -11.23 -4.00 -15.96
N ALA A 120 -11.54 -4.78 -16.99
CA ALA A 120 -10.88 -4.65 -18.27
C ALA A 120 -11.21 -3.32 -18.95
N CYS A 121 -12.44 -2.84 -18.86
CA CYS A 121 -12.84 -1.51 -19.28
C CYS A 121 -12.14 -0.42 -18.46
N ASP A 122 -12.19 -0.52 -17.12
CA ASP A 122 -11.63 0.46 -16.20
C ASP A 122 -10.11 0.64 -16.39
N PHE A 123 -9.41 -0.42 -16.81
CA PHE A 123 -7.95 -0.45 -16.92
C PHE A 123 -7.42 -0.51 -18.37
N ASP A 124 -8.24 -0.23 -19.37
CA ASP A 124 -7.90 -0.26 -20.80
C ASP A 124 -7.24 -1.59 -21.22
N LEU A 125 -7.84 -2.71 -20.81
CA LEU A 125 -7.33 -4.06 -21.04
C LEU A 125 -8.18 -4.87 -22.02
N VAL A 126 -9.28 -4.34 -22.55
CA VAL A 126 -10.25 -5.07 -23.39
C VAL A 126 -9.55 -5.77 -24.54
N ASP A 127 -8.72 -5.05 -25.30
CA ASP A 127 -7.98 -5.58 -26.46
C ASP A 127 -6.81 -6.48 -26.08
N LEU A 128 -6.49 -6.56 -24.79
CA LEU A 128 -5.38 -7.33 -24.25
C LEU A 128 -5.81 -8.61 -23.57
N LEU A 129 -7.13 -8.82 -23.37
CA LEU A 129 -7.65 -9.91 -22.56
C LEU A 129 -7.17 -11.29 -22.99
N ASP A 130 -7.01 -11.54 -24.28
CA ASP A 130 -6.59 -12.83 -24.81
C ASP A 130 -5.07 -12.93 -25.05
N ARG A 131 -4.32 -11.83 -24.80
CA ARG A 131 -2.86 -11.85 -24.92
C ARG A 131 -2.20 -12.50 -23.72
N PRO A 132 -1.17 -13.34 -23.92
CA PRO A 132 -0.33 -13.83 -22.83
C PRO A 132 0.33 -12.66 -22.06
N THR A 133 0.25 -12.69 -20.73
CA THR A 133 0.77 -11.62 -19.86
C THR A 133 2.28 -11.38 -20.09
N GLY A 134 3.03 -12.41 -20.42
CA GLY A 134 4.46 -12.29 -20.75
C GLY A 134 4.75 -11.45 -21.99
N LYS A 135 3.79 -11.26 -22.90
CA LYS A 135 3.93 -10.46 -24.12
C LYS A 135 3.51 -8.99 -23.95
N LEU A 136 3.14 -8.58 -22.75
CA LEU A 136 2.73 -7.21 -22.45
C LEU A 136 3.94 -6.33 -22.14
N SER A 137 3.82 -5.02 -22.44
CA SER A 137 4.78 -4.02 -21.97
C SER A 137 4.75 -3.89 -20.43
N ALA A 138 5.75 -3.22 -19.85
CA ALA A 138 5.80 -2.99 -18.39
C ALA A 138 4.53 -2.25 -17.91
N GLY A 139 4.15 -1.15 -18.55
CA GLY A 139 2.93 -0.40 -18.19
C GLY A 139 1.65 -1.23 -18.37
N GLN A 140 1.54 -2.05 -19.43
CA GLN A 140 0.41 -2.96 -19.60
C GLN A 140 0.34 -4.01 -18.48
N LYS A 141 1.48 -4.57 -18.06
CA LYS A 141 1.56 -5.50 -16.93
C LYS A 141 1.09 -4.85 -15.63
N THR A 142 1.52 -3.62 -15.39
CA THR A 142 1.07 -2.85 -14.21
C THR A 142 -0.43 -2.62 -14.23
N ARG A 143 -1.02 -2.27 -15.37
CA ARG A 143 -2.49 -2.16 -15.50
C ARG A 143 -3.20 -3.47 -15.17
N VAL A 144 -2.69 -4.60 -15.66
CA VAL A 144 -3.25 -5.93 -15.34
C VAL A 144 -3.11 -6.26 -13.85
N SER A 145 -1.97 -5.92 -13.24
CA SER A 145 -1.71 -6.16 -11.83
C SER A 145 -2.63 -5.34 -10.92
N LEU A 146 -2.82 -4.06 -11.24
CA LEU A 146 -3.80 -3.23 -10.54
C LEU A 146 -5.23 -3.73 -10.75
N ALA A 147 -5.62 -4.08 -11.99
CA ALA A 147 -6.93 -4.67 -12.25
C ALA A 147 -7.16 -5.94 -11.41
N LYS A 148 -6.14 -6.80 -11.30
CA LYS A 148 -6.14 -7.99 -10.43
C LYS A 148 -6.36 -7.59 -8.96
N SER A 149 -5.65 -6.59 -8.45
CA SER A 149 -5.76 -6.19 -7.04
C SER A 149 -7.11 -5.55 -6.68
N LEU A 150 -7.87 -5.10 -7.68
CA LEU A 150 -9.19 -4.50 -7.49
C LEU A 150 -10.37 -5.44 -7.86
N LEU A 151 -10.10 -6.68 -8.25
CA LEU A 151 -11.14 -7.66 -8.64
C LEU A 151 -12.19 -7.87 -7.54
N ASN A 152 -11.76 -8.07 -6.31
CA ASN A 152 -12.63 -8.32 -5.16
C ASN A 152 -13.18 -7.02 -4.53
N ARG A 153 -12.95 -5.86 -5.14
CA ARG A 153 -13.37 -4.55 -4.61
C ARG A 153 -12.95 -4.35 -3.16
N PRO A 154 -11.64 -4.40 -2.87
CA PRO A 154 -11.16 -4.37 -1.49
C PRO A 154 -11.52 -3.08 -0.78
N GLU A 155 -11.87 -3.18 0.49
CA GLU A 155 -12.07 -2.05 1.39
C GLU A 155 -10.73 -1.55 1.95
N VAL A 156 -9.74 -2.45 2.02
CA VAL A 156 -8.36 -2.13 2.39
C VAL A 156 -7.43 -2.57 1.26
N LEU A 157 -6.66 -1.63 0.73
CA LEU A 157 -5.68 -1.88 -0.32
C LEU A 157 -4.29 -1.51 0.18
N LEU A 158 -3.39 -2.48 0.12
CA LEU A 158 -1.98 -2.30 0.48
C LEU A 158 -1.17 -2.25 -0.80
N LEU A 159 -0.37 -1.23 -0.98
CA LEU A 159 0.44 -1.01 -2.18
C LEU A 159 1.91 -0.87 -1.77
N ASP A 160 2.79 -1.65 -2.41
CA ASP A 160 4.24 -1.54 -2.21
C ASP A 160 4.88 -1.14 -3.53
N GLU A 161 5.28 0.14 -3.64
CA GLU A 161 5.93 0.73 -4.81
C GLU A 161 5.09 0.63 -6.12
N PRO A 162 3.80 0.99 -6.15
CA PRO A 162 2.91 0.70 -7.28
C PRO A 162 3.28 1.43 -8.58
N THR A 163 4.09 2.49 -8.52
CA THR A 163 4.57 3.23 -9.69
C THR A 163 6.05 3.06 -9.97
N ALA A 164 6.73 2.16 -9.24
CA ALA A 164 8.16 1.93 -9.44
C ALA A 164 8.46 1.48 -10.88
N SER A 165 9.49 2.09 -11.48
CA SER A 165 9.96 1.77 -12.83
C SER A 165 8.94 2.01 -13.95
N LEU A 166 7.90 2.81 -13.70
CA LEU A 166 6.96 3.26 -14.73
C LEU A 166 7.43 4.57 -15.36
N ASP A 167 7.10 4.75 -16.63
CA ASP A 167 7.22 6.05 -17.26
C ASP A 167 6.24 7.06 -16.63
N PRO A 168 6.50 8.38 -16.74
CA PRO A 168 5.71 9.41 -16.06
C PRO A 168 4.22 9.38 -16.41
N ASP A 169 3.86 9.08 -17.65
CA ASP A 169 2.47 9.04 -18.12
C ASP A 169 1.71 7.86 -17.49
N THR A 170 2.30 6.67 -17.53
CA THR A 170 1.74 5.48 -16.89
C THR A 170 1.64 5.66 -15.38
N ALA A 171 2.66 6.26 -14.72
CA ALA A 171 2.62 6.54 -13.29
C ALA A 171 1.51 7.54 -12.93
N ASP A 172 1.32 8.59 -13.73
CA ASP A 172 0.24 9.56 -13.54
C ASP A 172 -1.14 8.90 -13.67
N TRP A 173 -1.31 8.07 -14.69
CA TRP A 173 -2.53 7.30 -14.92
C TRP A 173 -2.84 6.38 -13.73
N VAL A 174 -1.82 5.65 -13.19
CA VAL A 174 -1.97 4.79 -11.99
C VAL A 174 -2.47 5.61 -10.80
N ARG A 175 -1.84 6.75 -10.53
CA ARG A 175 -2.25 7.64 -9.42
C ARG A 175 -3.70 8.07 -9.55
N GLY A 176 -4.12 8.52 -10.74
CA GLY A 176 -5.50 8.90 -11.00
C GLY A 176 -6.50 7.75 -10.77
N ARG A 177 -6.13 6.50 -11.11
CA ARG A 177 -6.98 5.32 -10.86
C ARG A 177 -7.11 5.00 -9.37
N LEU A 178 -6.03 5.13 -8.59
CA LEU A 178 -6.06 4.93 -7.14
C LEU A 178 -6.89 6.02 -6.43
N GLU A 179 -6.73 7.29 -6.81
CA GLU A 179 -7.54 8.40 -6.30
C GLU A 179 -9.04 8.18 -6.57
N ASN A 180 -9.38 7.80 -7.82
CA ASN A 180 -10.76 7.52 -8.19
C ASN A 180 -11.33 6.33 -7.41
N TYR A 181 -10.57 5.24 -7.30
CA TYR A 181 -11.00 4.07 -6.55
C TYR A 181 -11.29 4.41 -5.08
N ARG A 182 -10.38 5.15 -4.43
CA ARG A 182 -10.58 5.62 -3.06
C ARG A 182 -11.85 6.46 -2.93
N ARG A 183 -12.04 7.45 -3.82
CA ARG A 183 -13.17 8.37 -3.80
C ARG A 183 -14.52 7.67 -4.03
N GLU A 184 -14.57 6.73 -4.97
CA GLU A 184 -15.80 6.05 -5.36
C GLU A 184 -16.21 4.93 -4.40
N ARG A 185 -15.24 4.28 -3.76
CA ARG A 185 -15.45 3.11 -2.91
C ARG A 185 -15.24 3.36 -1.41
N GLY A 186 -14.71 4.51 -1.04
CA GLY A 186 -14.32 4.77 0.35
C GLY A 186 -13.21 3.81 0.83
N ALA A 187 -12.40 3.30 -0.09
CA ALA A 187 -11.35 2.34 0.23
C ALA A 187 -10.23 3.01 1.04
N THR A 188 -9.71 2.30 2.03
CA THR A 188 -8.52 2.70 2.79
C THR A 188 -7.28 2.17 2.09
N ILE A 189 -6.31 3.05 1.83
CA ILE A 189 -5.10 2.70 1.10
C ILE A 189 -3.87 2.97 1.96
N LEU A 190 -3.04 1.96 2.15
CA LEU A 190 -1.68 2.11 2.70
C LEU A 190 -0.67 1.96 1.56
N LEU A 191 0.06 3.03 1.30
CA LEU A 191 1.04 3.13 0.23
C LEU A 191 2.46 3.12 0.79
N ALA A 192 3.22 2.05 0.59
CA ALA A 192 4.67 2.11 0.78
C ALA A 192 5.30 2.60 -0.52
N SER A 193 5.98 3.74 -0.48
CA SER A 193 6.65 4.33 -1.62
C SER A 193 7.92 5.06 -1.20
N HIS A 194 8.87 5.19 -2.13
CA HIS A 194 10.01 6.08 -2.00
C HIS A 194 9.90 7.29 -2.96
N ASN A 195 8.83 7.37 -3.73
CA ASN A 195 8.55 8.50 -4.64
C ASN A 195 7.78 9.57 -3.88
N MET A 196 8.48 10.63 -3.47
CA MET A 196 7.91 11.71 -2.66
C MET A 196 6.81 12.48 -3.38
N ASN A 197 6.93 12.69 -4.69
CA ASN A 197 5.90 13.35 -5.50
C ASN A 197 4.58 12.55 -5.50
N GLU A 198 4.67 11.21 -5.52
CA GLU A 198 3.50 10.34 -5.40
C GLU A 198 2.83 10.50 -4.03
N VAL A 199 3.64 10.52 -2.99
CA VAL A 199 3.18 10.66 -1.61
C VAL A 199 2.53 12.02 -1.36
N GLU A 200 3.16 13.11 -1.79
CA GLU A 200 2.62 14.48 -1.65
C GLU A 200 1.29 14.65 -2.38
N ARG A 201 1.14 14.01 -3.53
CA ARG A 201 -0.09 14.08 -4.32
C ARG A 201 -1.23 13.23 -3.73
N LEU A 202 -0.92 12.00 -3.31
CA LEU A 202 -1.95 11.00 -3.00
C LEU A 202 -2.31 10.94 -1.52
N CYS A 203 -1.36 11.22 -0.62
CA CYS A 203 -1.49 10.87 0.78
C CYS A 203 -1.79 12.08 1.66
N GLU A 204 -2.79 11.93 2.51
CA GLU A 204 -3.18 12.94 3.51
C GLU A 204 -2.29 12.85 4.77
N ARG A 205 -1.63 11.70 4.95
CA ARG A 205 -0.78 11.39 6.11
C ARG A 205 0.44 10.59 5.68
N VAL A 206 1.54 10.85 6.33
CA VAL A 206 2.82 10.20 6.10
C VAL A 206 3.36 9.66 7.42
N ILE A 207 3.62 8.36 7.47
CA ILE A 207 4.30 7.70 8.59
C ILE A 207 5.74 7.41 8.14
N MET A 208 6.71 8.05 8.78
CA MET A 208 8.13 7.87 8.46
C MET A 208 8.75 6.82 9.38
N MET A 209 9.30 5.77 8.80
CA MET A 209 9.95 4.67 9.52
C MET A 209 11.46 4.68 9.34
N LYS A 210 12.17 4.40 10.43
CA LYS A 210 13.62 4.16 10.46
C LYS A 210 13.96 3.07 11.47
N ALA A 211 14.79 2.10 11.07
CA ALA A 211 15.25 1.02 11.95
C ALA A 211 14.12 0.35 12.77
N GLY A 212 12.98 0.10 12.13
CA GLY A 212 11.82 -0.56 12.74
C GLY A 212 10.97 0.33 13.65
N ARG A 213 11.22 1.63 13.72
CA ARG A 213 10.49 2.60 14.56
C ARG A 213 9.79 3.64 13.70
N ILE A 214 8.74 4.25 14.24
CA ILE A 214 8.15 5.46 13.67
C ILE A 214 8.96 6.65 14.20
N GLU A 215 9.54 7.41 13.29
CA GLU A 215 10.30 8.62 13.61
C GLU A 215 9.40 9.86 13.57
N ASP A 216 8.48 9.90 12.61
CA ASP A 216 7.50 10.97 12.49
C ASP A 216 6.21 10.48 11.84
N ASP A 217 5.10 11.18 12.10
CA ASP A 217 3.77 10.79 11.67
C ASP A 217 2.87 12.03 11.63
N ASP A 218 2.68 12.61 10.44
CA ASP A 218 1.81 13.78 10.25
C ASP A 218 1.40 13.93 8.77
N SER A 219 0.66 14.98 8.46
CA SER A 219 0.39 15.37 7.06
C SER A 219 1.66 15.90 6.37
N PRO A 220 1.76 15.77 5.03
CA PRO A 220 2.88 16.34 4.27
C PRO A 220 3.16 17.79 4.64
N ALA A 221 2.15 18.65 4.66
CA ALA A 221 2.29 20.07 4.97
C ALA A 221 2.86 20.34 6.37
N ARG A 222 2.42 19.57 7.39
CA ARG A 222 2.94 19.72 8.74
C ARG A 222 4.36 19.21 8.89
N LEU A 223 4.72 18.15 8.19
CA LEU A 223 6.10 17.66 8.14
C LEU A 223 7.03 18.70 7.51
N LEU A 224 6.67 19.28 6.36
CA LEU A 224 7.42 20.36 5.72
C LEU A 224 7.63 21.54 6.68
N ALA A 225 6.57 22.00 7.34
CA ALA A 225 6.65 23.10 8.30
C ALA A 225 7.54 22.76 9.53
N ARG A 226 7.41 21.53 10.07
CA ARG A 226 8.19 21.06 11.25
C ARG A 226 9.69 21.02 10.99
N TYR A 227 10.07 20.57 9.80
CA TYR A 227 11.48 20.43 9.42
C TYR A 227 12.04 21.69 8.73
N GLY A 228 11.19 22.70 8.43
CA GLY A 228 11.59 23.90 7.70
C GLY A 228 12.13 23.57 6.31
N ARG A 229 11.43 22.68 5.58
CA ARG A 229 11.83 22.19 4.27
C ARG A 229 10.76 22.51 3.23
N ASP A 230 11.18 22.56 1.96
CA ASP A 230 10.30 22.84 0.83
C ASP A 230 9.74 21.56 0.21
N THR A 231 10.39 20.39 0.39
CA THR A 231 10.02 19.12 -0.19
C THR A 231 10.03 17.98 0.83
N LEU A 232 9.15 16.98 0.67
CA LEU A 232 9.18 15.77 1.49
C LEU A 232 10.46 14.95 1.31
N GLU A 233 11.14 15.07 0.17
CA GLU A 233 12.43 14.42 -0.05
C GLU A 233 13.49 14.93 0.91
N GLU A 234 13.55 16.25 1.13
CA GLU A 234 14.47 16.87 2.11
C GLU A 234 14.13 16.43 3.54
N VAL A 235 12.84 16.40 3.90
CA VAL A 235 12.38 15.88 5.19
C VAL A 235 12.81 14.42 5.38
N PHE A 236 12.58 13.60 4.37
CA PHE A 236 12.97 12.19 4.40
C PHE A 236 14.49 12.01 4.57
N LEU A 237 15.31 12.82 3.89
CA LEU A 237 16.76 12.79 4.03
C LEU A 237 17.21 13.22 5.44
N ASP A 238 16.55 14.19 6.05
CA ASP A 238 16.84 14.61 7.42
C ASP A 238 16.50 13.49 8.42
N VAL A 239 15.35 12.88 8.30
CA VAL A 239 14.96 11.70 9.10
C VAL A 239 15.94 10.54 8.90
N ALA A 240 16.31 10.24 7.66
CA ALA A 240 17.25 9.17 7.35
C ALA A 240 18.63 9.40 7.96
N ARG A 241 19.11 10.66 7.99
CA ARG A 241 20.40 11.07 8.57
C ARG A 241 20.34 11.30 10.08
N GLY A 242 19.16 11.21 10.71
CA GLY A 242 18.99 11.48 12.15
C GLY A 242 19.10 12.96 12.51
N ARG A 243 18.89 13.86 11.56
CA ARG A 243 18.82 15.29 11.81
C ARG A 243 17.39 15.64 12.21
N ARG A 244 17.12 15.65 13.52
CA ARG A 244 16.00 16.41 14.08
C ARG A 244 16.55 17.78 14.35
N GLU A 245 15.96 18.84 13.72
CA GLU A 245 15.94 20.23 14.19
C GLU A 245 16.04 21.28 13.10
N ALA A 246 15.03 22.17 13.12
CA ALA A 246 15.24 23.61 13.06
C ALA A 246 14.32 24.37 14.05
N ALA A 247 13.56 23.70 14.92
CA ALA A 247 12.48 24.36 15.68
C ALA A 247 12.62 24.42 17.21
N GLU A 248 13.66 23.85 17.83
CA GLU A 248 13.80 23.90 19.30
C GLU A 248 14.93 24.81 19.84
N THR A 249 15.66 25.52 18.98
CA THR A 249 16.77 26.40 19.44
C THR A 249 16.41 27.88 19.43
N MET A 250 15.15 28.26 19.21
CA MET A 250 14.70 29.69 19.29
C MET A 250 13.47 29.83 20.21
N ALA A 251 13.55 29.31 21.42
CA ALA A 251 12.61 29.66 22.49
C ALA A 251 13.38 29.91 23.81
#